data_8875fd1a0b16cead971f7843b059abd8
#
_entry.id   8875fd1a0b16cead971f7843b059abd8
#
_cell.length_a   1.000
_cell.length_b   1.000
_cell.length_c   1.000
_cell.angle_alpha   90.00
_cell.angle_beta   90.00
_cell.angle_gamma   90.00
#
_symmetry.space_group_name_H-M   'P 1'
#
loop_
_entity.id
_entity.type
_entity.pdbx_description
1 polymer ?
#
loop_
_entity_poly.entity_id
_entity_poly.type
_entity_poly.pdbx_seq_one_letter_code
_entity_poly.pdbx_strand_id
1 'polypeptide(L)' 'MSTGVIYTETVVHAASAEFVADAPYQLAIVSLDSGGRLTARIAGERVKIGDKVELAETRDGVEYFRKK' A
#
# COMPACT_ATOMS: atom_id res chain seq x y z
N MET A 1 10.61 -10.91 6.31
CA MET A 1 9.60 -9.86 6.12
C MET A 1 9.86 -9.10 4.84
N SER A 2 8.80 -8.70 4.17
CA SER A 2 8.95 -7.98 2.91
C SER A 2 9.08 -6.49 3.18
N THR A 3 10.10 -5.91 2.58
CA THR A 3 10.33 -4.47 2.62
C THR A 3 10.52 -3.97 1.20
N GLY A 4 10.31 -2.70 1.00
CA GLY A 4 10.47 -2.10 -0.30
C GLY A 4 10.40 -0.59 -0.26
N VAL A 5 10.30 -0.02 -1.45
CA VAL A 5 10.23 1.43 -1.62
C VAL A 5 9.00 1.73 -2.48
N ILE A 6 8.32 2.81 -2.19
CA ILE A 6 7.16 3.22 -2.96
C ILE A 6 7.60 3.66 -4.35
N TYR A 7 7.16 2.93 -5.36
CA TYR A 7 7.43 3.23 -6.76
C TYR A 7 6.47 4.28 -7.29
N THR A 8 5.18 4.10 -6.99
CA THR A 8 4.15 5.08 -7.29
C THR A 8 3.01 4.91 -6.29
N GLU A 9 2.16 5.93 -6.17
CA GLU A 9 1.05 5.88 -5.23
C GLU A 9 -0.15 6.65 -5.78
N THR A 10 -1.33 6.33 -5.27
CA THR A 10 -2.55 7.08 -5.53
C THR A 10 -3.47 6.99 -4.32
N VAL A 11 -4.31 7.99 -4.16
CA VAL A 11 -5.32 7.98 -3.09
C VAL A 11 -6.69 7.81 -3.72
N VAL A 12 -7.41 6.81 -3.26
CA VAL A 12 -8.76 6.53 -3.73
C VAL A 12 -9.75 7.22 -2.81
N HIS A 13 -10.41 8.25 -3.33
CA HIS A 13 -11.35 9.04 -2.54
C HIS A 13 -12.78 8.55 -2.67
N ALA A 14 -13.12 8.01 -3.82
CA ALA A 14 -14.45 7.49 -4.07
C ALA A 14 -14.34 6.00 -4.31
N ALA A 15 -15.15 5.24 -3.63
CA ALA A 15 -15.17 3.80 -3.78
C ALA A 15 -16.59 3.36 -4.06
N SER A 16 -16.76 2.14 -4.56
CA SER A 16 -18.08 1.54 -4.66
C SER A 16 -18.67 1.41 -3.26
N ALA A 17 -19.98 1.20 -3.17
CA ALA A 17 -20.66 1.07 -1.88
C ALA A 17 -20.01 0.01 -0.99
N GLU A 18 -19.44 -1.01 -1.57
CA GLU A 18 -18.76 -2.08 -0.84
C GLU A 18 -17.53 -1.60 -0.07
N PHE A 19 -16.88 -0.54 -0.54
CA PHE A 19 -15.62 -0.07 0.01
C PHE A 19 -15.74 1.30 0.68
N VAL A 20 -16.95 1.81 0.82
CA VAL A 20 -17.17 3.14 1.39
C VAL A 20 -16.56 3.28 2.79
N ALA A 21 -16.59 2.22 3.57
CA ALA A 21 -16.04 2.26 4.92
C ALA A 21 -14.52 2.40 4.94
N ASP A 22 -13.85 2.01 3.86
CA ASP A 22 -12.40 2.09 3.78
C ASP A 22 -11.90 3.36 3.09
N ALA A 23 -12.78 4.09 2.41
CA ALA A 23 -12.39 5.28 1.67
C ALA A 23 -12.27 6.49 2.59
N PRO A 24 -11.33 7.43 2.36
CA PRO A 24 -10.29 7.31 1.36
C PRO A 24 -9.19 6.35 1.81
N TYR A 25 -8.58 5.68 0.86
CA TYR A 25 -7.45 4.82 1.18
C TYR A 25 -6.37 4.99 0.13
N GLN A 26 -5.14 4.63 0.47
CA GLN A 26 -4.01 4.79 -0.42
C GLN A 26 -3.60 3.44 -0.99
N LEU A 27 -3.44 3.41 -2.32
CA LEU A 27 -2.85 2.29 -3.02
C LEU A 27 -1.46 2.69 -3.49
N ALA A 28 -0.56 1.73 -3.50
CA ALA A 28 0.79 1.99 -3.96
C ALA A 28 1.34 0.78 -4.71
N ILE A 29 2.25 1.06 -5.64
CA ILE A 29 3.07 0.01 -6.22
C ILE A 29 4.37 0.04 -5.44
N VAL A 30 4.69 -1.09 -4.81
CA VAL A 30 5.88 -1.23 -3.99
C VAL A 30 6.94 -1.96 -4.80
N SER A 31 8.11 -1.34 -4.90
CA SER A 31 9.27 -1.99 -5.49
C SER A 31 9.98 -2.74 -4.37
N LEU A 32 9.91 -4.06 -4.43
CA LEU A 32 10.42 -4.91 -3.35
C LEU A 32 11.93 -5.00 -3.33
N ASP A 33 12.52 -5.03 -2.15
CA ASP A 33 13.97 -5.18 -2.00
C ASP A 33 14.45 -6.51 -2.57
N SER A 34 13.61 -7.53 -2.54
CA SER A 34 13.94 -8.84 -3.10
C SER A 34 13.82 -8.89 -4.61
N GLY A 35 13.32 -7.82 -5.23
CA GLY A 35 13.06 -7.75 -6.66
C GLY A 35 11.57 -7.82 -6.95
N GLY A 36 11.20 -7.27 -8.11
CA GLY A 36 9.80 -7.24 -8.52
C GLY A 36 9.02 -6.12 -7.88
N ARG A 37 7.76 -5.99 -8.29
CA ARG A 37 6.83 -4.96 -7.80
C ARG A 37 5.50 -5.61 -7.52
N LEU A 38 4.77 -5.03 -6.57
CA LEU A 38 3.40 -5.45 -6.31
C LEU A 38 2.54 -4.26 -5.96
N THR A 39 1.24 -4.41 -6.18
CA THR A 39 0.27 -3.40 -5.78
C THR A 39 -0.21 -3.74 -4.37
N ALA A 40 -0.17 -2.76 -3.49
CA ALA A 40 -0.54 -2.96 -2.09
C ALA A 40 -1.33 -1.77 -1.57
N ARG A 41 -2.06 -1.99 -0.50
CA ARG A 41 -2.74 -0.91 0.23
C ARG A 41 -1.79 -0.43 1.32
N ILE A 42 -1.94 0.83 1.68
CA ILE A 42 -1.12 1.44 2.70
C ILE A 42 -1.91 1.51 3.99
N ALA A 43 -1.33 0.95 5.05
CA ALA A 43 -1.91 1.00 6.39
C ALA A 43 -1.25 2.12 7.18
N GLY A 44 -2.01 2.74 8.07
CA GLY A 44 -1.47 3.82 8.90
C GLY A 44 -1.32 5.11 8.13
N GLU A 45 -0.20 5.80 8.32
CA GLU A 45 -0.01 7.09 7.68
C GLU A 45 0.29 6.96 6.18
N ARG A 46 -0.01 8.02 5.46
CA ARG A 46 0.22 8.04 4.02
C ARG A 46 1.71 8.07 3.69
N VAL A 47 2.04 7.50 2.53
CA VAL A 47 3.40 7.43 2.03
C VAL A 47 3.54 8.25 0.75
N LYS A 48 4.78 8.52 0.39
CA LYS A 48 5.13 9.23 -0.86
C LYS A 48 6.04 8.35 -1.70
N ILE A 49 6.15 8.67 -2.97
CA ILE A 49 7.11 8.01 -3.86
C ILE A 49 8.51 8.14 -3.24
N GLY A 50 9.20 7.02 -3.15
CA GLY A 50 10.53 6.97 -2.54
C GLY A 50 10.56 6.60 -1.07
N ASP A 51 9.42 6.60 -0.39
CA ASP A 51 9.36 6.21 1.02
C ASP A 51 9.64 4.72 1.18
N LYS A 52 10.34 4.38 2.24
CA LYS A 52 10.58 2.98 2.60
C LYS A 52 9.40 2.45 3.37
N VAL A 53 8.98 1.24 3.03
CA VAL A 53 7.82 0.60 3.63
C VAL A 53 8.14 -0.85 3.96
N GLU A 54 7.34 -1.42 4.85
CA GLU A 54 7.43 -2.82 5.21
C GLU A 54 6.05 -3.44 5.20
N LEU A 55 6.00 -4.74 4.97
CA LEU A 55 4.74 -5.47 4.99
C LEU A 55 4.18 -5.47 6.41
N ALA A 56 2.98 -4.94 6.57
CA ALA A 56 2.30 -4.90 7.85
C ALA A 56 1.45 -6.14 8.08
N GLU A 57 0.63 -6.49 7.08
CA GLU A 57 -0.22 -7.67 7.18
C GLU A 57 -0.73 -8.05 5.79
N THR A 58 -1.24 -9.27 5.69
CA THR A 58 -1.97 -9.73 4.51
C THR A 58 -3.37 -10.10 4.97
N ARG A 59 -4.37 -9.55 4.32
CA ARG A 59 -5.75 -9.80 4.67
C ARG A 59 -6.56 -10.04 3.41
N ASP A 60 -7.27 -11.17 3.36
CA ASP A 60 -8.11 -11.54 2.21
C ASP A 60 -7.37 -11.44 0.87
N GLY A 61 -6.10 -11.85 0.86
CA GLY A 61 -5.29 -11.81 -0.34
C GLY A 61 -4.75 -10.42 -0.70
N VAL A 62 -5.01 -9.42 0.12
CA VAL A 62 -4.51 -8.06 -0.08
C VAL A 62 -3.37 -7.79 0.88
N GLU A 63 -2.27 -7.33 0.34
CA GLU A 63 -1.10 -6.99 1.14
C GLU A 63 -1.18 -5.53 1.58
N TYR A 64 -0.94 -5.31 2.87
CA TYR A 64 -0.94 -3.98 3.46
C TYR A 64 0.48 -3.65 3.89
N PHE A 65 1.00 -2.55 3.38
CA PHE A 65 2.33 -2.04 3.75
C PHE A 65 2.16 -0.79 4.57
N ARG A 66 3.14 -0.54 5.41
CA ARG A 66 3.17 0.67 6.23
C ARG A 66 4.52 1.33 6.12
N LYS A 67 4.57 2.62 6.43
CA LYS A 67 5.81 3.37 6.44
C LYS A 67 6.76 2.77 7.48
N LYS A 68 7.97 2.59 7.04
CA LYS A 68 9.00 2.00 7.88
C LYS A 68 9.62 3.01 8.84
#